data_de42e50cc650a181a4786d39342f490b
#
_entry.id   de42e50cc650a181a4786d39342f490b
#
_cell.length_a   1.000
_cell.length_b   1.000
_cell.length_c   1.000
_cell.angle_alpha   90.00
_cell.angle_beta   90.00
_cell.angle_gamma   90.00
#
_symmetry.space_group_name_H-M   'P 1'
#
loop_
_entity.id
_entity.type
_entity.pdbx_description
1 polymer ?
#
loop_
_entity_poly.entity_id
_entity_poly.type
_entity_poly.pdbx_seq_one_letter_code
_entity_poly.pdbx_strand_id
1 'polypeptide(L)'
;MTFATSGAEIAFLLARVLFGGVLAFTGLNHFTGVEGMAEYAAFKGIPFPKLSVLGSGGLLVFGGVSLVVGVVPALGAGALALFLLVSAITMHDFWNAEGEEKQEEMTSFLKNIYGVGAALAFLAVAGTTWPYALGVGV
;
A
#
# COMPACT_ATOMS: atom_id res chain seq x y z
N MET A 1 -15.29 -16.47 8.52
CA MET A 1 -16.14 -16.36 7.33
C MET A 1 -15.42 -17.02 6.17
N THR A 2 -16.05 -17.92 5.48
CA THR A 2 -15.53 -18.53 4.25
C THR A 2 -16.31 -17.97 3.06
N PHE A 3 -15.64 -17.87 1.92
CA PHE A 3 -16.31 -17.41 0.70
C PHE A 3 -17.31 -18.47 0.24
N ALA A 4 -18.48 -18.01 -0.21
CA ALA A 4 -19.61 -18.91 -0.54
C ALA A 4 -19.41 -19.70 -1.83
N THR A 5 -18.50 -19.27 -2.71
CA THR A 5 -18.27 -19.90 -4.01
C THR A 5 -16.78 -19.91 -4.37
N SER A 6 -16.36 -20.86 -5.20
CA SER A 6 -14.99 -20.91 -5.74
C SER A 6 -14.65 -19.67 -6.58
N GLY A 7 -15.63 -19.05 -7.23
CA GLY A 7 -15.43 -17.80 -7.95
C GLY A 7 -15.07 -16.65 -7.02
N ALA A 8 -15.69 -16.57 -5.84
CA ALA A 8 -15.36 -15.56 -4.83
C ALA A 8 -13.95 -15.80 -4.24
N GLU A 9 -13.56 -17.05 -4.05
CA GLU A 9 -12.21 -17.40 -3.58
C GLU A 9 -11.12 -16.98 -4.58
N ILE A 10 -11.36 -17.21 -5.86
CA ILE A 10 -10.44 -16.81 -6.94
C ILE A 10 -10.38 -15.29 -7.05
N ALA A 11 -11.52 -14.60 -6.98
CA ALA A 11 -11.56 -13.14 -7.01
C ALA A 11 -10.78 -12.54 -5.83
N PHE A 12 -10.90 -13.13 -4.64
CA PHE A 12 -10.13 -12.69 -3.47
C PHE A 12 -8.63 -12.95 -3.61
N LEU A 13 -8.24 -14.10 -4.17
CA LEU A 13 -6.84 -14.39 -4.49
C LEU A 13 -6.28 -13.35 -5.47
N LEU A 14 -7.01 -13.05 -6.55
CA LEU A 14 -6.61 -12.04 -7.52
C LEU A 14 -6.48 -10.64 -6.88
N ALA A 15 -7.42 -10.28 -6.02
CA ALA A 15 -7.37 -9.02 -5.29
C ALA A 15 -6.09 -8.91 -4.43
N ARG A 16 -5.72 -9.98 -3.73
CA ARG A 16 -4.48 -10.04 -2.92
C ARG A 16 -3.24 -9.90 -3.80
N VAL A 17 -3.18 -10.65 -4.89
CA VAL A 17 -2.03 -10.64 -5.81
C VAL A 17 -1.89 -9.28 -6.49
N LEU A 18 -2.96 -8.71 -7.01
CA LEU A 18 -2.94 -7.42 -7.70
C LEU A 18 -2.64 -6.27 -6.73
N PHE A 19 -3.37 -6.18 -5.65
CA PHE A 19 -3.18 -5.09 -4.69
C PHE A 19 -1.86 -5.23 -3.92
N GLY A 20 -1.64 -6.37 -3.28
CA GLY A 20 -0.44 -6.63 -2.49
C GLY A 20 0.82 -6.71 -3.36
N GLY A 21 0.74 -7.38 -4.51
CA GLY A 21 1.86 -7.55 -5.42
C GLY A 21 2.33 -6.23 -6.03
N VAL A 22 1.41 -5.38 -6.47
CA VAL A 22 1.75 -4.04 -7.01
C VAL A 22 2.37 -3.15 -5.93
N LEU A 23 1.83 -3.15 -4.72
CA LEU A 23 2.40 -2.38 -3.62
C LEU A 23 3.78 -2.89 -3.19
N ALA A 24 3.99 -4.21 -3.15
CA ALA A 24 5.31 -4.79 -2.91
C ALA A 24 6.31 -4.37 -4.00
N PHE A 25 5.91 -4.42 -5.26
CA PHE A 25 6.73 -3.94 -6.38
C PHE A 25 7.05 -2.45 -6.25
N THR A 26 6.08 -1.63 -5.88
CA THR A 26 6.29 -0.21 -5.60
C THR A 26 7.32 -0.02 -4.46
N GLY A 27 7.23 -0.85 -3.43
CA GLY A 27 8.20 -0.85 -2.33
C GLY A 27 9.63 -1.17 -2.79
N LEU A 28 9.80 -2.11 -3.72
CA LEU A 28 11.11 -2.42 -4.31
C LEU A 28 11.69 -1.20 -5.05
N ASN A 29 10.85 -0.42 -5.74
CA ASN A 29 11.28 0.80 -6.42
C ASN A 29 11.82 1.87 -5.46
N HIS A 30 11.38 1.87 -4.20
CA HIS A 30 11.95 2.75 -3.16
C HIS A 30 13.42 2.46 -2.89
N PHE A 31 13.86 1.21 -3.04
CA PHE A 31 15.26 0.85 -2.87
C PHE A 31 16.10 1.16 -4.11
N THR A 32 15.56 0.98 -5.30
CA THR A 32 16.26 1.24 -6.56
C THR A 32 16.31 2.72 -6.94
N GLY A 33 15.28 3.48 -6.57
CA GLY A 33 15.14 4.91 -6.87
C GLY A 33 15.29 5.82 -5.65
N VAL A 34 16.02 5.38 -4.61
CA VAL A 34 16.07 6.06 -3.32
C VAL A 34 16.54 7.51 -3.40
N GLU A 35 17.53 7.83 -4.24
CA GLU A 35 18.08 9.20 -4.31
C GLU A 35 17.03 10.19 -4.83
N GLY A 36 16.39 9.91 -5.96
CA GLY A 36 15.35 10.77 -6.53
C GLY A 36 14.12 10.89 -5.63
N MET A 37 13.70 9.79 -5.02
CA MET A 37 12.58 9.81 -4.08
C MET A 37 12.92 10.58 -2.80
N ALA A 38 14.14 10.49 -2.30
CA ALA A 38 14.59 11.25 -1.14
C ALA A 38 14.65 12.74 -1.42
N GLU A 39 15.09 13.16 -2.60
CA GLU A 39 15.06 14.57 -3.02
C GLU A 39 13.62 15.11 -3.03
N TYR A 40 12.69 14.35 -3.61
CA TYR A 40 11.28 14.74 -3.65
C TYR A 40 10.66 14.77 -2.25
N ALA A 41 10.96 13.79 -1.40
CA ALA A 41 10.52 13.76 -0.01
C ALA A 41 11.05 14.98 0.79
N ALA A 42 12.32 15.33 0.58
CA ALA A 42 12.91 16.53 1.19
C ALA A 42 12.21 17.81 0.73
N PHE A 43 11.90 17.92 -0.56
CA PHE A 43 11.12 19.03 -1.11
C PHE A 43 9.73 19.15 -0.46
N LYS A 44 9.10 18.01 -0.15
CA LYS A 44 7.81 17.97 0.55
C LYS A 44 7.92 18.16 2.08
N GLY A 45 9.12 18.40 2.61
CA GLY A 45 9.34 18.64 4.04
C GLY A 45 9.38 17.40 4.91
N ILE A 46 9.56 16.21 4.33
CA ILE A 46 9.65 14.95 5.07
C ILE A 46 10.98 14.89 5.82
N PRO A 47 10.98 14.66 7.14
CA PRO A 47 12.21 14.53 7.92
C PRO A 47 12.95 13.23 7.55
N PHE A 48 14.28 13.26 7.63
CA PHE A 48 15.13 12.11 7.31
C PHE A 48 14.74 11.46 5.98
N PRO A 49 14.76 12.20 4.85
CA PRO A 49 14.09 11.77 3.61
C PRO A 49 14.58 10.42 3.10
N LYS A 50 15.88 10.14 3.12
CA LYS A 50 16.42 8.86 2.66
C LYS A 50 15.97 7.70 3.54
N LEU A 51 16.01 7.86 4.85
CA LEU A 51 15.55 6.85 5.80
C LEU A 51 14.03 6.64 5.67
N SER A 52 13.27 7.70 5.47
CA SER A 52 11.82 7.63 5.26
C SER A 52 11.46 6.87 3.98
N VAL A 53 12.20 7.08 2.89
CA VAL A 53 12.02 6.34 1.63
C VAL A 53 12.34 4.87 1.81
N LEU A 54 13.48 4.54 2.43
CA LEU A 54 13.88 3.15 2.68
C LEU A 54 12.91 2.43 3.62
N GLY A 55 12.52 3.10 4.70
CA GLY A 55 11.55 2.56 5.67
C GLY A 55 10.18 2.31 5.05
N SER A 56 9.68 3.25 4.25
CA SER A 56 8.41 3.09 3.55
C SER A 56 8.48 1.99 2.48
N GLY A 57 9.61 1.85 1.79
CA GLY A 57 9.85 0.74 0.86
C GLY A 57 9.76 -0.61 1.55
N GLY A 58 10.40 -0.75 2.70
CA GLY A 58 10.32 -1.97 3.53
C GLY A 58 8.90 -2.28 3.99
N LEU A 59 8.17 -1.25 4.42
CA LEU A 59 6.77 -1.38 4.85
C LEU A 59 5.85 -1.81 3.70
N LEU A 60 6.03 -1.25 2.51
CA LEU A 60 5.27 -1.62 1.31
C LEU A 60 5.55 -3.05 0.88
N VAL A 61 6.80 -3.50 0.90
CA VAL A 61 7.18 -4.89 0.58
C VAL A 61 6.58 -5.84 1.62
N PHE A 62 6.77 -5.54 2.90
CA PHE A 62 6.20 -6.36 3.98
C PHE A 62 4.68 -6.45 3.87
N GLY A 63 3.99 -5.32 3.78
CA GLY A 63 2.52 -5.30 3.73
C GLY A 63 1.98 -5.97 2.47
N GLY A 64 2.59 -5.70 1.33
CA GLY A 64 2.19 -6.31 0.06
C GLY A 64 2.37 -7.81 0.04
N VAL A 65 3.54 -8.31 0.43
CA VAL A 65 3.83 -9.75 0.51
C VAL A 65 2.93 -10.43 1.54
N SER A 66 2.74 -9.81 2.70
CA SER A 66 1.82 -10.29 3.75
C SER A 66 0.43 -10.60 3.19
N LEU A 67 -0.15 -9.70 2.39
CA LEU A 67 -1.45 -9.92 1.77
C LEU A 67 -1.42 -11.01 0.69
N VAL A 68 -0.37 -11.03 -0.14
CA VAL A 68 -0.26 -12.04 -1.21
C VAL A 68 -0.23 -13.45 -0.63
N VAL A 69 0.61 -13.68 0.37
CA VAL A 69 0.80 -15.03 0.95
C VAL A 69 -0.16 -15.35 2.09
N GLY A 70 -0.84 -14.37 2.66
CA GLY A 70 -1.74 -14.55 3.79
C GLY A 70 -1.00 -14.87 5.10
N VAL A 71 0.06 -14.12 5.39
CA VAL A 71 0.82 -14.20 6.65
C VAL A 71 0.68 -12.87 7.37
N VAL A 72 0.25 -12.89 8.62
CA VAL A 72 -0.06 -11.72 9.46
C VAL A 72 -0.85 -10.63 8.72
N PRO A 73 -1.96 -10.99 8.04
CA PRO A 73 -2.61 -10.08 7.10
C PRO A 73 -3.17 -8.81 7.76
N ALA A 74 -3.53 -8.85 9.02
CA ALA A 74 -3.98 -7.67 9.77
C ALA A 74 -2.87 -6.62 9.89
N LEU A 75 -1.64 -7.05 10.19
CA LEU A 75 -0.49 -6.16 10.25
C LEU A 75 -0.14 -5.61 8.86
N GLY A 76 -0.17 -6.48 7.84
CA GLY A 76 0.10 -6.08 6.46
C GLY A 76 -0.89 -5.05 5.95
N ALA A 77 -2.18 -5.32 6.09
CA ALA A 77 -3.24 -4.42 5.65
C ALA A 77 -3.23 -3.10 6.43
N GLY A 78 -3.05 -3.15 7.74
CA GLY A 78 -2.94 -1.96 8.59
C GLY A 78 -1.75 -1.08 8.22
N ALA A 79 -0.59 -1.68 7.99
CA ALA A 79 0.62 -0.97 7.56
C ALA A 79 0.41 -0.28 6.20
N LEU A 80 -0.19 -0.98 5.23
CA LEU A 80 -0.49 -0.41 3.92
C LEU A 80 -1.50 0.73 4.01
N ALA A 81 -2.57 0.57 4.78
CA ALA A 81 -3.57 1.61 4.98
C ALA A 81 -2.94 2.88 5.56
N LEU A 82 -2.13 2.72 6.61
CA LEU A 82 -1.44 3.84 7.25
C LEU A 82 -0.47 4.54 6.29
N PHE A 83 0.37 3.77 5.59
CA PHE A 83 1.32 4.32 4.64
C PHE A 83 0.61 5.11 3.52
N LEU A 84 -0.42 4.51 2.90
CA LEU A 84 -1.14 5.14 1.80
C LEU A 84 -1.83 6.44 2.24
N LEU A 85 -2.41 6.45 3.45
CA LEU A 85 -3.05 7.64 4.00
C LEU A 85 -2.04 8.75 4.28
N VAL A 86 -0.96 8.43 4.97
CA VAL A 86 0.10 9.41 5.31
C VAL A 86 0.75 9.94 4.02
N SER A 87 1.05 9.07 3.07
CA SER A 87 1.62 9.46 1.77
C SER A 87 0.66 10.35 0.97
N ALA A 88 -0.65 10.06 0.98
CA ALA A 88 -1.63 10.93 0.32
C ALA A 88 -1.57 12.35 0.85
N ILE A 89 -1.54 12.51 2.18
CA ILE A 89 -1.59 13.82 2.81
C ILE A 89 -0.25 14.56 2.69
N THR A 90 0.88 13.87 2.83
CA THR A 90 2.20 14.50 2.89
C THR A 90 2.90 14.66 1.55
N MET A 91 2.71 13.69 0.64
CA MET A 91 3.41 13.65 -0.64
C MET A 91 2.57 14.13 -1.82
N HIS A 92 1.24 14.09 -1.68
CA HIS A 92 0.32 14.39 -2.75
C HIS A 92 -0.66 15.52 -2.37
N ASP A 93 -0.10 16.62 -1.87
CA ASP A 93 -0.80 17.80 -1.39
C ASP A 93 -1.25 18.70 -2.55
N PHE A 94 -2.13 18.20 -3.41
CA PHE A 94 -2.59 18.88 -4.62
C PHE A 94 -3.22 20.26 -4.37
N TRP A 95 -3.71 20.51 -3.14
CA TRP A 95 -4.24 21.82 -2.73
C TRP A 95 -3.18 22.92 -2.68
N ASN A 96 -1.88 22.57 -2.63
CA ASN A 96 -0.75 23.49 -2.69
C ASN A 96 -0.10 23.57 -4.08
N ALA A 97 -0.64 22.86 -5.08
CA ALA A 97 -0.12 22.83 -6.44
C ALA A 97 -1.06 23.57 -7.41
N GLU A 98 -0.54 23.91 -8.58
CA GLU A 98 -1.27 24.59 -9.66
C GLU A 98 -1.01 23.94 -11.02
N GLY A 99 -1.94 24.14 -11.96
CA GLY A 99 -1.80 23.68 -13.34
C GLY A 99 -1.73 22.16 -13.46
N GLU A 100 -0.81 21.65 -14.29
CA GLU A 100 -0.62 20.22 -14.52
C GLU A 100 -0.17 19.47 -13.26
N GLU A 101 0.73 20.09 -12.49
CA GLU A 101 1.19 19.51 -11.21
C GLU A 101 0.02 19.24 -10.26
N LYS A 102 -0.94 20.17 -10.16
CA LYS A 102 -2.14 19.96 -9.34
C LYS A 102 -2.93 18.75 -9.80
N GLN A 103 -3.07 18.54 -11.10
CA GLN A 103 -3.79 17.41 -11.68
C GLN A 103 -3.09 16.07 -11.37
N GLU A 104 -1.76 16.04 -11.51
CA GLU A 104 -0.94 14.87 -11.21
C GLU A 104 -0.99 14.51 -9.72
N GLU A 105 -0.81 15.49 -8.86
CA GLU A 105 -0.86 15.30 -7.40
C GLU A 105 -2.26 14.87 -6.94
N MET A 106 -3.32 15.45 -7.52
CA MET A 106 -4.69 15.03 -7.22
C MET A 106 -4.95 13.59 -7.64
N THR A 107 -4.48 13.18 -8.81
CA THR A 107 -4.60 11.79 -9.27
C THR A 107 -3.88 10.83 -8.32
N SER A 108 -2.67 11.17 -7.90
CA SER A 108 -1.90 10.37 -6.95
C SER A 108 -2.55 10.33 -5.56
N PHE A 109 -3.08 11.46 -5.09
CA PHE A 109 -3.84 11.53 -3.84
C PHE A 109 -5.05 10.59 -3.88
N LEU A 110 -5.88 10.68 -4.92
CA LEU A 110 -7.07 9.85 -5.06
C LEU A 110 -6.72 8.37 -5.19
N LYS A 111 -5.64 8.04 -5.91
CA LYS A 111 -5.13 6.67 -6.01
C LYS A 111 -4.77 6.11 -4.63
N ASN A 112 -4.11 6.89 -3.79
CA ASN A 112 -3.80 6.46 -2.44
C ASN A 112 -5.05 6.33 -1.57
N ILE A 113 -6.04 7.22 -1.71
CA ILE A 113 -7.29 7.17 -0.94
C ILE A 113 -8.09 5.92 -1.27
N TYR A 114 -8.31 5.57 -2.54
CA TYR A 114 -9.00 4.32 -2.82
C TYR A 114 -8.15 3.08 -2.50
N GLY A 115 -6.82 3.22 -2.49
CA GLY A 115 -5.92 2.21 -1.93
C GLY A 115 -6.11 1.99 -0.43
N VAL A 116 -6.33 3.05 0.35
CA VAL A 116 -6.70 2.97 1.77
C VAL A 116 -8.00 2.16 1.92
N GLY A 117 -9.01 2.45 1.09
CA GLY A 117 -10.26 1.71 1.10
C GLY A 117 -10.07 0.21 0.86
N ALA A 118 -9.24 -0.15 -0.12
CA ALA A 118 -8.90 -1.55 -0.40
C ALA A 118 -8.15 -2.20 0.78
N ALA A 119 -7.17 -1.52 1.36
CA ALA A 119 -6.43 -2.02 2.52
C ALA A 119 -7.35 -2.24 3.73
N LEU A 120 -8.29 -1.33 3.98
CA LEU A 120 -9.28 -1.48 5.04
C LEU A 120 -10.23 -2.68 4.80
N ALA A 121 -10.59 -2.97 3.54
CA ALA A 121 -11.37 -4.15 3.20
C ALA A 121 -10.60 -5.45 3.53
N PHE A 122 -9.30 -5.51 3.21
CA PHE A 122 -8.45 -6.63 3.63
C PHE A 122 -8.32 -6.72 5.15
N LEU A 123 -8.16 -5.59 5.83
CA LEU A 123 -8.09 -5.54 7.28
C LEU A 123 -9.38 -6.09 7.92
N ALA A 124 -10.54 -5.74 7.38
CA ALA A 124 -11.83 -6.19 7.87
C ALA A 124 -12.01 -7.72 7.82
N VAL A 125 -11.37 -8.39 6.86
CA VAL A 125 -11.44 -9.86 6.71
C VAL A 125 -10.17 -10.56 7.19
N ALA A 126 -9.21 -9.86 7.77
CA ALA A 126 -7.91 -10.42 8.16
C ALA A 126 -8.02 -11.52 9.22
N GLY A 127 -9.04 -11.46 10.08
CA GLY A 127 -9.30 -12.49 11.09
C GLY A 127 -10.08 -13.71 10.60
N THR A 128 -10.29 -13.84 9.29
CA THR A 128 -10.99 -14.98 8.69
C THR A 128 -10.01 -15.91 7.99
N THR A 129 -10.43 -17.13 7.68
CA THR A 129 -9.63 -18.06 6.88
C THR A 129 -9.59 -17.59 5.42
N TRP A 130 -8.39 -17.38 4.89
CA TRP A 130 -8.19 -16.97 3.50
C TRP A 130 -7.93 -18.18 2.60
N PRO A 131 -8.63 -18.30 1.47
CA PRO A 131 -8.35 -19.37 0.50
C PRO A 131 -6.97 -19.15 -0.15
N TYR A 132 -6.31 -20.25 -0.50
CA TYR A 132 -5.00 -20.23 -1.17
C TYR A 132 -3.96 -19.34 -0.43
N ALA A 133 -3.92 -19.45 0.89
CA ALA A 133 -3.04 -18.68 1.75
C ALA A 133 -2.30 -19.58 2.73
N LEU A 134 -1.17 -19.10 3.26
CA LEU A 134 -0.42 -19.84 4.28
C LEU A 134 -1.14 -19.84 5.62
N GLY A 135 -1.98 -18.83 5.90
CA GLY A 135 -2.86 -18.80 7.07
C GLY A 135 -2.11 -18.69 8.40
N VAL A 136 -1.03 -17.91 8.43
CA VAL A 136 -0.22 -17.70 9.64
C VAL A 136 -0.53 -16.33 10.23
N GLY A 137 -0.87 -16.28 11.52
CA GLY A 137 -1.11 -15.02 12.23
C GLY A 137 -2.45 -14.37 11.92
N VAL A 138 -3.48 -15.16 11.63
CA VAL A 138 -4.87 -14.73 11.46
C VAL A 138 -5.61 -14.76 12.77
#